data_601a6776b07f63f93307f55326a264a4
#
_entry.id   601a6776b07f63f93307f55326a264a4
#
_cell.length_a   1.000
_cell.length_b   1.000
_cell.length_c   1.000
_cell.angle_alpha   90.00
_cell.angle_beta   90.00
_cell.angle_gamma   90.00
#
_symmetry.space_group_name_H-M   'P 1'
#
loop_
_entity.id
_entity.type
_entity.pdbx_description
1 polymer ?
#
loop_
_entity_poly.entity_id
_entity_poly.type
_entity_poly.pdbx_seq_one_letter_code
_entity_poly.pdbx_strand_id
1 'polypeptide(L)'
;MKIDMHCHVKEGSIDSRVSMEEYIQLLQSRGFGGMVITDHDTYNGYRYWKKNLKDKKYTDFKVFKGIEYDTLGAGHILVIVPETIKLRILELRGLPLNILISIVHSYGGILGPAHPCGEKYMSFRNTRTYRRDPKIVEQFDFVEVFNACEDEESNATACRLADKYHKPGVGGSDSHKTDCVGLAYTEVPDTVQTETDLINCIRAQEVIGCGGSLYRRTTKERIGKVNTVLVYSFWFYNKFFTLVKTHKRNRKLRAEYSDREAQI
;
A
#
# COMPACT_ATOMS: atom_id res chain seq x y z
N MET A 1 -8.65 -4.33 16.91
CA MET A 1 -8.16 -2.98 16.47
C MET A 1 -8.39 -2.80 14.98
N LYS A 2 -8.95 -1.64 14.57
CA LYS A 2 -9.07 -1.31 13.13
C LYS A 2 -7.80 -0.64 12.64
N ILE A 3 -7.29 -1.08 11.50
CA ILE A 3 -6.14 -0.49 10.81
C ILE A 3 -6.49 -0.24 9.33
N ASP A 4 -5.90 0.78 8.74
CA ASP A 4 -5.95 1.01 7.30
C ASP A 4 -4.73 0.37 6.66
N MET A 5 -4.93 -0.63 5.79
CA MET A 5 -3.84 -1.43 5.22
C MET A 5 -3.22 -0.83 3.96
N HIS A 6 -3.82 0.25 3.41
CA HIS A 6 -3.37 0.86 2.17
C HIS A 6 -3.45 2.39 2.26
N CYS A 7 -2.33 3.02 2.61
CA CYS A 7 -2.24 4.44 2.94
C CYS A 7 -1.09 5.13 2.22
N HIS A 8 -1.37 6.30 1.65
CA HIS A 8 -0.36 7.16 1.04
C HIS A 8 -0.25 8.48 1.77
N VAL A 9 0.97 8.85 2.18
CA VAL A 9 1.22 10.11 2.86
C VAL A 9 2.07 11.05 2.02
N LYS A 10 1.85 12.36 2.20
CA LYS A 10 2.55 13.41 1.45
C LYS A 10 4.07 13.32 1.56
N GLU A 11 4.58 12.85 2.68
CA GLU A 11 6.01 12.71 2.95
C GLU A 11 6.65 11.55 2.16
N GLY A 12 5.84 10.59 1.71
CA GLY A 12 6.26 9.42 0.93
C GLY A 12 5.81 9.46 -0.52
N SER A 13 4.53 9.58 -0.76
CA SER A 13 3.96 9.56 -2.11
C SER A 13 3.84 10.96 -2.71
N ILE A 14 4.20 11.12 -3.99
CA ILE A 14 4.17 12.42 -4.67
C ILE A 14 2.76 12.84 -5.08
N ASP A 15 1.85 11.90 -5.14
CA ASP A 15 0.43 12.03 -5.51
C ASP A 15 -0.49 12.16 -4.30
N SER A 16 0.00 11.87 -3.10
CA SER A 16 -0.74 12.15 -1.88
C SER A 16 -0.64 13.62 -1.45
N ARG A 17 -1.75 14.14 -0.95
CA ARG A 17 -1.88 15.49 -0.40
C ARG A 17 -2.02 15.52 1.11
N VAL A 18 -2.21 14.36 1.73
CA VAL A 18 -2.46 14.21 3.17
C VAL A 18 -1.14 14.07 3.91
N SER A 19 -0.86 14.97 4.84
CA SER A 19 0.33 14.84 5.70
C SER A 19 0.17 13.68 6.67
N MET A 20 1.29 13.12 7.12
CA MET A 20 1.31 12.04 8.11
C MET A 20 0.49 12.37 9.36
N GLU A 21 0.64 13.57 9.91
CA GLU A 21 -0.09 13.97 11.12
C GLU A 21 -1.58 14.09 10.87
N GLU A 22 -1.97 14.71 9.77
CA GLU A 22 -3.37 14.85 9.39
C GLU A 22 -4.03 13.48 9.15
N TYR A 23 -3.29 12.55 8.52
CA TYR A 23 -3.75 11.18 8.29
C TYR A 23 -4.05 10.47 9.60
N ILE A 24 -3.11 10.49 10.56
CA ILE A 24 -3.27 9.88 11.89
C ILE A 24 -4.46 10.49 12.63
N GLN A 25 -4.58 11.81 12.64
CA GLN A 25 -5.68 12.50 13.32
C GLN A 25 -7.05 12.11 12.75
N LEU A 26 -7.16 12.03 11.42
CA LEU A 26 -8.38 11.59 10.76
C LEU A 26 -8.72 10.13 11.07
N LEU A 27 -7.74 9.23 11.07
CA LEU A 27 -7.94 7.83 11.44
C LEU A 27 -8.37 7.68 12.90
N GLN A 28 -7.70 8.37 13.84
CA GLN A 28 -8.06 8.34 15.25
C GLN A 28 -9.49 8.87 15.49
N SER A 29 -9.88 9.94 14.81
CA SER A 29 -11.25 10.48 14.91
C SER A 29 -12.33 9.51 14.42
N ARG A 30 -11.95 8.51 13.63
CA ARG A 30 -12.80 7.43 13.09
C ARG A 30 -12.65 6.10 13.85
N GLY A 31 -11.94 6.10 14.98
CA GLY A 31 -11.77 4.93 15.84
C GLY A 31 -10.77 3.90 15.32
N PHE A 32 -9.83 4.30 14.46
CA PHE A 32 -8.72 3.44 14.05
C PHE A 32 -7.59 3.47 15.09
N GLY A 33 -6.98 2.33 15.31
CA GLY A 33 -5.80 2.18 16.17
C GLY A 33 -4.48 2.14 15.41
N GLY A 34 -4.51 2.07 14.07
CA GLY A 34 -3.27 2.05 13.30
C GLY A 34 -3.45 2.18 11.79
N MET A 35 -2.32 2.18 11.09
CA MET A 35 -2.23 2.21 9.62
C MET A 35 -0.96 1.52 9.13
N VAL A 36 -1.00 0.98 7.92
CA VAL A 36 0.19 0.55 7.18
C VAL A 36 0.51 1.62 6.14
N ILE A 37 1.68 2.24 6.23
CA ILE A 37 2.13 3.19 5.21
C ILE A 37 2.62 2.41 4.00
N THR A 38 1.97 2.60 2.87
CA THR A 38 2.23 1.88 1.62
C THR A 38 2.58 2.82 0.46
N ASP A 39 3.39 3.83 0.73
CA ASP A 39 3.82 4.78 -0.30
C ASP A 39 4.43 4.07 -1.52
N HIS A 40 4.19 4.60 -2.72
CA HIS A 40 4.67 4.01 -3.98
C HIS A 40 6.20 3.93 -4.05
N ASP A 41 6.73 2.71 -4.13
CA ASP A 41 8.15 2.40 -4.31
C ASP A 41 9.09 3.14 -3.34
N THR A 42 8.65 3.41 -2.11
CA THR A 42 9.47 4.15 -1.13
C THR A 42 9.01 3.95 0.31
N TYR A 43 9.96 3.98 1.24
CA TYR A 43 9.70 4.02 2.68
C TYR A 43 9.80 5.42 3.30
N ASN A 44 9.74 6.49 2.49
CA ASN A 44 9.98 7.85 3.00
C ASN A 44 8.92 8.30 4.01
N GLY A 45 7.64 7.97 3.82
CA GLY A 45 6.60 8.26 4.80
C GLY A 45 6.88 7.59 6.15
N TYR A 46 7.26 6.30 6.13
CA TYR A 46 7.63 5.59 7.36
C TYR A 46 8.90 6.17 8.01
N ARG A 47 9.91 6.58 7.22
CA ARG A 47 11.12 7.25 7.75
C ARG A 47 10.76 8.58 8.39
N TYR A 48 9.85 9.34 7.78
CA TYR A 48 9.35 10.59 8.38
C TYR A 48 8.68 10.32 9.72
N TRP A 49 7.74 9.33 9.78
CA TRP A 49 7.12 8.89 11.01
C TRP A 49 8.16 8.54 12.08
N LYS A 50 9.08 7.64 11.76
CA LYS A 50 10.10 7.16 12.71
C LYS A 50 10.97 8.29 13.27
N LYS A 51 11.32 9.27 12.45
CA LYS A 51 12.20 10.38 12.85
C LYS A 51 11.48 11.47 13.64
N ASN A 52 10.27 11.82 13.22
CA ASN A 52 9.61 13.04 13.67
C ASN A 52 8.51 12.80 14.70
N LEU A 53 7.82 11.66 14.64
CA LEU A 53 6.58 11.43 15.38
C LEU A 53 6.64 10.22 16.31
N LYS A 54 7.31 9.14 15.91
CA LYS A 54 7.42 7.92 16.72
C LYS A 54 8.02 8.25 18.10
N ASP A 55 7.40 7.70 19.15
CA ASP A 55 7.80 7.88 20.56
C ASP A 55 7.75 9.34 21.08
N LYS A 56 7.23 10.28 20.29
CA LYS A 56 7.09 11.70 20.61
C LYS A 56 5.62 12.15 20.59
N LYS A 57 4.85 11.61 19.66
CA LYS A 57 3.46 12.00 19.43
C LYS A 57 2.68 10.78 18.94
N TYR A 58 1.41 10.69 19.25
CA TYR A 58 0.54 9.58 18.85
C TYR A 58 1.02 8.20 19.33
N THR A 59 1.48 8.10 20.57
CA THR A 59 2.09 6.88 21.16
C THR A 59 1.15 5.67 21.16
N ASP A 60 -0.14 5.90 21.25
CA ASP A 60 -1.17 4.86 21.25
C ASP A 60 -1.61 4.43 19.83
N PHE A 61 -1.13 5.11 18.80
CA PHE A 61 -1.45 4.82 17.41
C PHE A 61 -0.34 4.02 16.73
N LYS A 62 -0.69 2.91 16.10
CA LYS A 62 0.27 2.01 15.46
C LYS A 62 0.51 2.40 13.99
N VAL A 63 1.77 2.57 13.64
CA VAL A 63 2.17 2.85 12.26
C VAL A 63 3.12 1.76 11.80
N PHE A 64 2.66 0.94 10.87
CA PHE A 64 3.39 -0.18 10.31
C PHE A 64 4.08 0.21 9.00
N LYS A 65 5.23 -0.39 8.77
CA LYS A 65 6.03 -0.21 7.57
C LYS A 65 5.56 -1.13 6.45
N GLY A 66 5.05 -0.57 5.38
CA GLY A 66 4.73 -1.25 4.15
C GLY A 66 5.22 -0.47 2.93
N ILE A 67 4.93 -0.96 1.76
CA ILE A 67 5.16 -0.31 0.48
C ILE A 67 4.15 -0.83 -0.54
N GLU A 68 3.61 0.05 -1.38
CA GLU A 68 2.95 -0.34 -2.60
C GLU A 68 3.97 -0.37 -3.73
N TYR A 69 4.32 -1.59 -4.14
CA TYR A 69 5.39 -1.82 -5.09
C TYR A 69 4.86 -1.94 -6.53
N ASP A 70 5.39 -1.12 -7.44
CA ASP A 70 5.06 -1.18 -8.87
C ASP A 70 5.94 -2.22 -9.58
N THR A 71 5.35 -3.38 -9.85
CA THR A 71 6.05 -4.52 -10.48
C THR A 71 6.18 -4.37 -11.99
N LEU A 72 7.11 -5.12 -12.57
CA LEU A 72 7.18 -5.28 -14.01
C LEU A 72 6.09 -6.29 -14.48
N GLY A 73 4.96 -5.77 -14.91
CA GLY A 73 3.93 -6.58 -15.58
C GLY A 73 2.96 -7.35 -14.69
N ALA A 74 2.95 -7.08 -13.37
CA ALA A 74 1.98 -7.66 -12.45
C ALA A 74 1.17 -6.62 -11.65
N GLY A 75 1.28 -5.33 -11.99
CA GLY A 75 0.58 -4.26 -11.30
C GLY A 75 1.18 -3.92 -9.93
N HIS A 76 0.35 -3.36 -9.07
CA HIS A 76 0.74 -2.94 -7.72
C HIS A 76 0.61 -4.09 -6.73
N ILE A 77 1.61 -4.21 -5.87
CA ILE A 77 1.67 -5.23 -4.81
C ILE A 77 1.97 -4.56 -3.48
N LEU A 78 1.10 -4.78 -2.50
CA LEU A 78 1.35 -4.38 -1.11
C LEU A 78 2.37 -5.34 -0.51
N VAL A 79 3.41 -4.79 0.11
CA VAL A 79 4.48 -5.58 0.74
C VAL A 79 4.68 -5.09 2.16
N ILE A 80 4.74 -6.03 3.10
CA ILE A 80 5.08 -5.78 4.51
C ILE A 80 6.25 -6.67 4.88
N VAL A 81 7.26 -6.10 5.50
CA VAL A 81 8.43 -6.85 5.99
C VAL A 81 8.64 -6.57 7.48
N PRO A 82 9.24 -7.52 8.23
CA PRO A 82 9.49 -7.32 9.66
C PRO A 82 10.17 -5.97 9.95
N GLU A 83 9.91 -5.40 11.10
CA GLU A 83 10.39 -4.06 11.51
C GLU A 83 11.90 -3.92 11.46
N THR A 84 12.64 -5.00 11.71
CA THR A 84 14.11 -5.05 11.68
C THR A 84 14.70 -5.08 10.28
N ILE A 85 13.91 -5.48 9.29
CA ILE A 85 14.36 -5.69 7.90
C ILE A 85 14.30 -4.40 7.10
N LYS A 86 15.39 -4.08 6.39
CA LYS A 86 15.52 -2.91 5.51
C LYS A 86 15.78 -3.36 4.07
N LEU A 87 14.72 -3.63 3.31
CA LEU A 87 14.82 -4.02 1.91
C LEU A 87 14.88 -2.80 0.99
N ARG A 88 16.06 -2.20 0.83
CA ARG A 88 16.24 -1.05 -0.08
C ARG A 88 15.98 -1.38 -1.55
N ILE A 89 16.06 -2.64 -1.94
CA ILE A 89 15.72 -3.08 -3.29
C ILE A 89 14.28 -2.77 -3.66
N LEU A 90 13.36 -2.74 -2.68
CA LEU A 90 11.96 -2.38 -2.88
C LEU A 90 11.75 -0.87 -3.18
N GLU A 91 12.79 -0.05 -3.05
CA GLU A 91 12.75 1.34 -3.49
C GLU A 91 13.20 1.51 -4.96
N LEU A 92 13.51 0.40 -5.62
CA LEU A 92 13.78 0.32 -7.07
C LEU A 92 12.59 -0.40 -7.71
N ARG A 93 11.70 0.37 -8.33
CA ARG A 93 10.51 -0.16 -9.02
C ARG A 93 10.86 -1.09 -10.18
N GLY A 94 9.94 -2.00 -10.52
CA GLY A 94 10.01 -2.78 -11.74
C GLY A 94 10.65 -4.15 -11.61
N LEU A 95 10.76 -4.72 -10.41
CA LEU A 95 11.10 -6.14 -10.26
C LEU A 95 9.98 -7.02 -10.86
N PRO A 96 10.34 -8.10 -11.56
CA PRO A 96 9.39 -9.16 -11.90
C PRO A 96 8.76 -9.77 -10.64
N LEU A 97 7.48 -10.13 -10.71
CA LEU A 97 6.73 -10.60 -9.56
C LEU A 97 7.35 -11.81 -8.85
N ASN A 98 7.83 -12.80 -9.60
CA ASN A 98 8.47 -13.98 -9.03
C ASN A 98 9.74 -13.65 -8.22
N ILE A 99 10.51 -12.67 -8.68
CA ILE A 99 11.69 -12.18 -7.96
C ILE A 99 11.26 -11.42 -6.70
N LEU A 100 10.24 -10.58 -6.80
CA LEU A 100 9.67 -9.86 -5.65
C LEU A 100 9.20 -10.84 -4.57
N ILE A 101 8.41 -11.86 -4.94
CA ILE A 101 7.92 -12.90 -4.03
C ILE A 101 9.10 -13.60 -3.33
N SER A 102 10.08 -14.06 -4.11
CA SER A 102 11.25 -14.76 -3.56
C SER A 102 12.00 -13.89 -2.55
N ILE A 103 12.26 -12.63 -2.88
CA ILE A 103 12.94 -11.70 -1.97
C ILE A 103 12.12 -11.47 -0.70
N VAL A 104 10.84 -11.09 -0.83
CA VAL A 104 10.01 -10.77 0.34
C VAL A 104 9.89 -11.97 1.28
N HIS A 105 9.61 -13.15 0.75
CA HIS A 105 9.49 -14.36 1.56
C HIS A 105 10.82 -14.77 2.22
N SER A 106 11.96 -14.63 1.53
CA SER A 106 13.28 -14.95 2.10
C SER A 106 13.66 -14.09 3.31
N TYR A 107 13.07 -12.90 3.42
CA TYR A 107 13.23 -12.00 4.57
C TYR A 107 12.07 -12.06 5.55
N GLY A 108 11.21 -13.06 5.46
CA GLY A 108 10.09 -13.27 6.38
C GLY A 108 8.93 -12.30 6.20
N GLY A 109 8.91 -11.54 5.11
CA GLY A 109 7.82 -10.62 4.77
C GLY A 109 6.62 -11.30 4.12
N ILE A 110 5.56 -10.55 3.94
CA ILE A 110 4.32 -10.95 3.24
C ILE A 110 4.02 -9.99 2.11
N LEU A 111 3.26 -10.46 1.12
CA LEU A 111 2.80 -9.64 0.01
C LEU A 111 1.43 -10.07 -0.50
N GLY A 112 0.70 -9.12 -1.07
CA GLY A 112 -0.60 -9.34 -1.69
C GLY A 112 -0.92 -8.28 -2.74
N PRO A 113 -1.78 -8.56 -3.73
CA PRO A 113 -2.09 -7.62 -4.79
C PRO A 113 -2.95 -6.48 -4.25
N ALA A 114 -2.56 -5.24 -4.55
CA ALA A 114 -3.34 -4.05 -4.30
C ALA A 114 -4.47 -3.96 -5.32
N HIS A 115 -5.69 -3.55 -4.88
CA HIS A 115 -6.88 -3.37 -5.72
C HIS A 115 -6.92 -4.34 -6.92
N PRO A 116 -6.85 -5.69 -6.68
CA PRO A 116 -6.48 -6.68 -7.70
C PRO A 116 -7.45 -6.77 -8.86
N CYS A 117 -8.70 -6.41 -8.66
CA CYS A 117 -9.78 -6.54 -9.62
C CYS A 117 -10.32 -5.20 -10.12
N GLY A 118 -9.66 -4.08 -9.78
CA GLY A 118 -10.04 -2.77 -10.25
C GLY A 118 -9.95 -2.65 -11.78
N GLU A 119 -10.65 -1.66 -12.33
CA GLU A 119 -10.64 -1.43 -13.80
C GLU A 119 -9.31 -0.87 -14.31
N LYS A 120 -8.44 -0.39 -13.42
CA LYS A 120 -7.16 0.20 -13.80
C LYS A 120 -6.19 -0.87 -14.29
N TYR A 121 -5.34 -0.49 -15.25
CA TYR A 121 -4.30 -1.36 -15.81
C TYR A 121 -3.26 -1.82 -14.77
N MET A 122 -3.14 -1.13 -13.62
CA MET A 122 -2.26 -1.50 -12.50
C MET A 122 -2.87 -2.56 -11.59
N SER A 123 -4.14 -2.90 -11.78
CA SER A 123 -4.79 -3.98 -11.06
C SER A 123 -4.30 -5.32 -11.57
N PHE A 124 -3.92 -6.19 -10.64
CA PHE A 124 -3.24 -7.46 -10.91
C PHE A 124 -3.94 -8.33 -11.95
N ARG A 125 -5.27 -8.44 -11.87
CA ARG A 125 -6.09 -9.27 -12.78
C ARG A 125 -6.04 -8.79 -14.24
N ASN A 126 -5.75 -7.52 -14.49
CA ASN A 126 -5.64 -6.94 -15.82
C ASN A 126 -4.27 -7.16 -16.46
N THR A 127 -3.32 -7.73 -15.72
CA THR A 127 -1.93 -7.87 -16.14
C THR A 127 -1.66 -9.10 -17.00
N ARG A 128 -0.55 -9.08 -17.73
CA ARG A 128 -0.09 -10.25 -18.50
C ARG A 128 0.31 -11.41 -17.59
N THR A 129 0.86 -11.12 -16.42
CA THR A 129 1.27 -12.12 -15.44
C THR A 129 0.08 -12.97 -15.01
N TYR A 130 -1.01 -12.35 -14.58
CA TYR A 130 -2.23 -13.07 -14.20
C TYR A 130 -2.85 -13.85 -15.36
N ARG A 131 -2.89 -13.26 -16.58
CA ARG A 131 -3.48 -13.93 -17.76
C ARG A 131 -2.70 -15.18 -18.19
N ARG A 132 -1.39 -15.21 -17.95
CA ARG A 132 -0.53 -16.37 -18.26
C ARG A 132 -0.65 -17.47 -17.22
N ASP A 133 -0.69 -17.09 -15.96
CA ASP A 133 -0.77 -18.01 -14.84
C ASP A 133 -1.62 -17.43 -13.70
N PRO A 134 -2.95 -17.68 -13.71
CA PRO A 134 -3.81 -17.26 -12.61
C PRO A 134 -3.47 -17.90 -11.27
N LYS A 135 -2.81 -19.08 -11.26
CA LYS A 135 -2.43 -19.78 -10.04
C LYS A 135 -1.32 -19.08 -9.26
N ILE A 136 -0.67 -18.09 -9.85
CA ILE A 136 0.33 -17.28 -9.12
C ILE A 136 -0.26 -16.60 -7.88
N VAL A 137 -1.59 -16.46 -7.79
CA VAL A 137 -2.31 -16.01 -6.58
C VAL A 137 -2.02 -16.91 -5.37
N GLU A 138 -1.73 -18.18 -5.59
CA GLU A 138 -1.37 -19.11 -4.51
C GLU A 138 -0.10 -18.69 -3.75
N GLN A 139 0.77 -17.93 -4.41
CA GLN A 139 2.02 -17.42 -3.82
C GLN A 139 1.87 -16.13 -3.01
N PHE A 140 0.70 -15.48 -3.06
CA PHE A 140 0.42 -14.32 -2.19
C PHE A 140 0.02 -14.79 -0.79
N ASP A 141 0.27 -13.93 0.19
CA ASP A 141 -0.08 -14.19 1.59
C ASP A 141 -1.48 -13.67 1.93
N PHE A 142 -1.96 -12.66 1.21
CA PHE A 142 -3.29 -12.06 1.37
C PHE A 142 -3.78 -11.46 0.04
N VAL A 143 -5.02 -11.00 0.01
CA VAL A 143 -5.62 -10.25 -1.11
C VAL A 143 -6.28 -9.00 -0.56
N GLU A 144 -6.07 -7.84 -1.16
CA GLU A 144 -6.87 -6.66 -0.86
C GLU A 144 -8.26 -6.84 -1.47
N VAL A 145 -9.22 -7.21 -0.63
CA VAL A 145 -10.59 -7.52 -1.05
C VAL A 145 -11.53 -6.32 -0.96
N PHE A 146 -11.15 -5.30 -0.20
CA PHE A 146 -11.87 -4.05 -0.10
C PHE A 146 -10.91 -2.85 -0.25
N ASN A 147 -11.05 -2.13 -1.36
CA ASN A 147 -10.37 -0.86 -1.59
C ASN A 147 -11.43 0.23 -1.73
N ALA A 148 -11.34 1.29 -0.91
CA ALA A 148 -12.35 2.33 -0.90
C ALA A 148 -12.42 3.13 -2.20
N CYS A 149 -11.33 3.17 -2.97
CA CYS A 149 -11.24 3.89 -4.25
C CYS A 149 -11.65 3.06 -5.47
N GLU A 150 -12.01 1.79 -5.28
CA GLU A 150 -12.56 0.93 -6.33
C GLU A 150 -14.10 0.84 -6.23
N ASP A 151 -14.74 0.30 -7.25
CA ASP A 151 -16.17 0.09 -7.25
C ASP A 151 -16.60 -1.21 -6.54
N GLU A 152 -17.91 -1.35 -6.31
CA GLU A 152 -18.48 -2.50 -5.61
C GLU A 152 -18.23 -3.83 -6.33
N GLU A 153 -18.32 -3.86 -7.67
CA GLU A 153 -18.10 -5.07 -8.45
C GLU A 153 -16.62 -5.50 -8.42
N SER A 154 -15.71 -4.55 -8.46
CA SER A 154 -14.27 -4.79 -8.31
C SER A 154 -13.95 -5.42 -6.96
N ASN A 155 -14.50 -4.86 -5.88
CA ASN A 155 -14.34 -5.39 -4.52
C ASN A 155 -14.99 -6.78 -4.37
N ALA A 156 -16.22 -6.96 -4.87
CA ALA A 156 -16.86 -8.28 -4.85
C ALA A 156 -16.07 -9.34 -5.65
N THR A 157 -15.44 -8.94 -6.76
CA THR A 157 -14.59 -9.84 -7.53
C THR A 157 -13.29 -10.16 -6.82
N ALA A 158 -12.72 -9.21 -6.07
CA ALA A 158 -11.54 -9.44 -5.24
C ALA A 158 -11.86 -10.40 -4.07
N CYS A 159 -13.05 -10.29 -3.45
CA CYS A 159 -13.51 -11.28 -2.46
C CYS A 159 -13.57 -12.69 -3.07
N ARG A 160 -14.22 -12.84 -4.22
CA ARG A 160 -14.28 -14.14 -4.93
C ARG A 160 -12.89 -14.69 -5.28
N LEU A 161 -11.93 -13.81 -5.58
CA LEU A 161 -10.54 -14.21 -5.84
C LEU A 161 -9.87 -14.73 -4.58
N ALA A 162 -10.02 -14.05 -3.45
CA ALA A 162 -9.49 -14.47 -2.17
C ALA A 162 -10.09 -15.82 -1.72
N ASP A 163 -11.41 -15.96 -1.79
CA ASP A 163 -12.12 -17.19 -1.45
C ASP A 163 -11.64 -18.38 -2.29
N LYS A 164 -11.52 -18.18 -3.62
CA LYS A 164 -11.07 -19.22 -4.56
C LYS A 164 -9.70 -19.78 -4.22
N TYR A 165 -8.80 -18.96 -3.69
CA TYR A 165 -7.42 -19.35 -3.37
C TYR A 165 -7.17 -19.46 -1.86
N HIS A 166 -8.23 -19.41 -1.05
CA HIS A 166 -8.18 -19.50 0.42
C HIS A 166 -7.19 -18.52 1.04
N LYS A 167 -7.21 -17.26 0.56
CA LYS A 167 -6.35 -16.18 1.08
C LYS A 167 -7.12 -15.28 2.03
N PRO A 168 -6.49 -14.84 3.15
CA PRO A 168 -7.10 -13.82 4.00
C PRO A 168 -7.34 -12.54 3.21
N GLY A 169 -8.50 -11.93 3.43
CA GLY A 169 -8.86 -10.65 2.85
C GLY A 169 -8.43 -9.50 3.74
N VAL A 170 -7.91 -8.43 3.15
CA VAL A 170 -7.62 -7.18 3.83
C VAL A 170 -8.34 -6.01 3.15
N GLY A 171 -8.50 -4.89 3.87
CA GLY A 171 -9.10 -3.68 3.34
C GLY A 171 -8.23 -2.45 3.59
N GLY A 172 -8.15 -1.57 2.60
CA GLY A 172 -7.43 -0.31 2.67
C GLY A 172 -8.11 0.83 1.94
N SER A 173 -7.87 2.07 2.38
CA SER A 173 -8.53 3.23 1.79
C SER A 173 -7.93 3.67 0.46
N ASP A 174 -6.67 3.33 0.19
CA ASP A 174 -5.89 3.81 -0.96
C ASP A 174 -5.97 5.35 -1.08
N SER A 175 -5.90 5.99 0.08
CA SER A 175 -6.22 7.41 0.20
C SER A 175 -5.06 8.29 -0.21
N HIS A 176 -5.35 9.21 -1.12
CA HIS A 176 -4.48 10.30 -1.57
C HIS A 176 -5.02 11.68 -1.18
N LYS A 177 -6.22 11.72 -0.55
CA LYS A 177 -6.93 12.93 -0.16
C LYS A 177 -7.61 12.74 1.20
N THR A 178 -7.80 13.83 1.92
CA THR A 178 -8.36 13.82 3.28
C THR A 178 -9.75 13.23 3.39
N ASP A 179 -10.58 13.40 2.38
CA ASP A 179 -11.95 12.91 2.35
C ASP A 179 -12.09 11.40 2.12
N CYS A 180 -11.00 10.73 1.69
CA CYS A 180 -10.95 9.28 1.52
C CYS A 180 -10.33 8.54 2.72
N VAL A 181 -9.55 9.23 3.58
CA VAL A 181 -8.86 8.62 4.73
C VAL A 181 -9.83 7.87 5.63
N GLY A 182 -9.49 6.59 5.95
CA GLY A 182 -10.28 5.76 6.87
C GLY A 182 -11.67 5.36 6.36
N LEU A 183 -11.88 5.39 5.04
CA LEU A 183 -13.11 4.83 4.45
C LEU A 183 -13.06 3.29 4.37
N ALA A 184 -11.89 2.68 4.46
CA ALA A 184 -11.76 1.23 4.53
C ALA A 184 -10.85 0.82 5.70
N TYR A 185 -11.05 -0.40 6.16
CA TYR A 185 -10.33 -0.95 7.31
C TYR A 185 -10.08 -2.46 7.17
N THR A 186 -9.08 -2.91 7.88
CA THR A 186 -8.87 -4.30 8.28
C THR A 186 -8.94 -4.36 9.80
N GLU A 187 -9.66 -5.33 10.35
CA GLU A 187 -9.75 -5.54 11.79
C GLU A 187 -8.85 -6.71 12.20
N VAL A 188 -7.93 -6.43 13.11
CA VAL A 188 -6.96 -7.37 13.64
C VAL A 188 -7.05 -7.44 15.16
N PRO A 189 -6.55 -8.52 15.81
CA PRO A 189 -6.46 -8.57 17.27
C PRO A 189 -5.65 -7.40 17.85
N ASP A 190 -6.01 -6.98 19.06
CA ASP A 190 -5.29 -5.90 19.75
C ASP A 190 -3.85 -6.27 20.15
N THR A 191 -3.51 -7.55 20.07
CA THR A 191 -2.15 -8.08 20.26
C THR A 191 -1.19 -7.71 19.14
N VAL A 192 -1.69 -7.26 17.98
CA VAL A 192 -0.87 -6.82 16.84
C VAL A 192 -0.26 -5.45 17.16
N GLN A 193 1.02 -5.42 17.48
CA GLN A 193 1.75 -4.22 17.89
C GLN A 193 2.92 -3.86 16.96
N THR A 194 3.45 -4.84 16.22
CA THR A 194 4.60 -4.72 15.32
C THR A 194 4.28 -5.23 13.93
N GLU A 195 5.14 -4.95 12.93
CA GLU A 195 5.03 -5.54 11.60
C GLU A 195 5.11 -7.07 11.65
N THR A 196 5.95 -7.62 12.54
CA THR A 196 6.06 -9.06 12.74
C THR A 196 4.75 -9.66 13.27
N ASP A 197 4.08 -9.00 14.23
CA ASP A 197 2.77 -9.46 14.73
C ASP A 197 1.72 -9.42 13.62
N LEU A 198 1.70 -8.36 12.80
CA LEU A 198 0.78 -8.24 11.67
C LEU A 198 1.01 -9.33 10.62
N ILE A 199 2.28 -9.61 10.30
CA ILE A 199 2.68 -10.70 9.40
C ILE A 199 2.18 -12.05 9.93
N ASN A 200 2.40 -12.33 11.21
CA ASN A 200 1.98 -13.59 11.84
C ASN A 200 0.44 -13.70 11.86
N CYS A 201 -0.27 -12.62 12.20
CA CYS A 201 -1.73 -12.57 12.19
C CYS A 201 -2.29 -12.91 10.80
N ILE A 202 -1.75 -12.32 9.73
CA ILE A 202 -2.18 -12.59 8.36
C ILE A 202 -1.87 -14.04 7.96
N ARG A 203 -0.68 -14.54 8.25
CA ARG A 203 -0.29 -15.93 7.95
C ARG A 203 -1.12 -16.96 8.71
N ALA A 204 -1.46 -16.68 9.95
CA ALA A 204 -2.33 -17.52 10.76
C ALA A 204 -3.81 -17.41 10.38
N GLN A 205 -4.16 -16.55 9.44
CA GLN A 205 -5.54 -16.20 9.03
C GLN A 205 -6.41 -15.70 10.20
N GLU A 206 -5.81 -14.94 11.11
CA GLU A 206 -6.46 -14.37 12.30
C GLU A 206 -7.02 -12.94 12.06
N VAL A 207 -7.09 -12.50 10.81
CA VAL A 207 -7.79 -11.27 10.44
C VAL A 207 -9.27 -11.43 10.78
N ILE A 208 -9.78 -10.54 11.64
CA ILE A 208 -11.16 -10.62 12.16
C ILE A 208 -12.16 -10.24 11.07
N GLY A 209 -11.82 -9.25 10.24
CA GLY A 209 -12.65 -8.81 9.12
C GLY A 209 -12.07 -7.60 8.40
N CYS A 210 -12.68 -7.24 7.30
CA CYS A 210 -12.34 -6.03 6.57
C CYS A 210 -13.58 -5.48 5.86
N GLY A 211 -13.55 -4.20 5.52
CA GLY A 211 -14.66 -3.53 4.83
C GLY A 211 -14.57 -2.02 4.90
N GLY A 212 -15.69 -1.35 4.68
CA GLY A 212 -15.73 0.10 4.72
C GLY A 212 -16.85 0.71 3.88
N SER A 213 -16.59 1.92 3.39
CA SER A 213 -17.46 2.67 2.49
C SER A 213 -16.72 3.06 1.23
N LEU A 214 -17.40 3.06 0.10
CA LEU A 214 -16.80 3.46 -1.16
C LEU A 214 -16.60 4.97 -1.25
N TYR A 215 -15.46 5.38 -1.78
CA TYR A 215 -15.17 6.78 -2.08
C TYR A 215 -15.79 7.17 -3.42
N ARG A 216 -16.96 7.84 -3.35
CA ARG A 216 -17.76 8.20 -4.53
C ARG A 216 -17.35 9.50 -5.24
N ARG A 217 -16.19 10.08 -4.90
CA ARG A 217 -15.65 11.28 -5.54
C ARG A 217 -14.39 11.00 -6.35
N THR A 218 -14.27 9.80 -6.88
CA THR A 218 -13.15 9.45 -7.75
C THR A 218 -13.13 10.29 -9.01
N THR A 219 -11.98 10.45 -9.62
CA THR A 219 -11.86 11.18 -10.90
C THR A 219 -12.73 10.53 -11.98
N LYS A 220 -12.89 9.20 -11.95
CA LYS A 220 -13.73 8.43 -12.87
C LYS A 220 -15.20 8.81 -12.76
N GLU A 221 -15.76 8.86 -11.55
CA GLU A 221 -17.16 9.26 -11.31
C GLU A 221 -17.43 10.72 -11.70
N ARG A 222 -16.42 11.60 -11.56
CA ARG A 222 -16.55 13.03 -11.90
C ARG A 222 -16.47 13.31 -13.39
N ILE A 223 -15.72 12.54 -14.16
CA ILE A 223 -15.40 12.80 -15.58
C ILE A 223 -16.19 11.87 -16.52
N GLY A 224 -16.75 10.76 -16.01
CA GLY A 224 -17.42 9.73 -16.83
C GLY A 224 -16.42 8.88 -17.63
N LYS A 225 -16.83 8.40 -18.81
CA LYS A 225 -15.96 7.56 -19.66
C LYS A 225 -14.70 8.33 -20.05
N VAL A 226 -13.58 7.96 -19.46
CA VAL A 226 -12.28 8.59 -19.75
C VAL A 226 -11.74 8.02 -21.05
N ASN A 227 -11.26 8.91 -21.94
CA ASN A 227 -10.60 8.52 -23.18
C ASN A 227 -9.35 7.68 -22.85
N THR A 228 -9.33 6.45 -23.32
CA THR A 228 -8.25 5.47 -23.07
C THR A 228 -6.87 6.03 -23.46
N VAL A 229 -6.78 6.81 -24.54
CA VAL A 229 -5.53 7.44 -24.97
C VAL A 229 -5.03 8.46 -23.94
N LEU A 230 -5.91 9.28 -23.37
CA LEU A 230 -5.55 10.22 -22.32
C LEU A 230 -5.09 9.51 -21.04
N VAL A 231 -5.73 8.40 -20.67
CA VAL A 231 -5.32 7.58 -19.52
C VAL A 231 -3.91 7.03 -19.72
N TYR A 232 -3.62 6.42 -20.87
CA TYR A 232 -2.29 5.87 -21.15
C TYR A 232 -1.23 6.95 -21.31
N SER A 233 -1.56 8.11 -21.89
CA SER A 233 -0.65 9.25 -22.00
C SER A 233 -0.30 9.83 -20.63
N PHE A 234 -1.30 9.98 -19.74
CA PHE A 234 -1.12 10.44 -18.38
C PHE A 234 -0.31 9.42 -17.55
N TRP A 235 -0.57 8.12 -17.75
CA TRP A 235 0.20 7.06 -17.13
C TRP A 235 1.67 7.10 -17.55
N PHE A 236 1.96 7.23 -18.86
CA PHE A 236 3.32 7.30 -19.37
C PHE A 236 4.06 8.53 -18.83
N TYR A 237 3.37 9.66 -18.82
CA TYR A 237 3.85 10.91 -18.24
C TYR A 237 4.17 10.72 -16.75
N ASN A 238 3.27 10.19 -15.98
CA ASN A 238 3.48 9.96 -14.54
C ASN A 238 4.61 8.97 -14.27
N LYS A 239 4.69 7.85 -15.01
CA LYS A 239 5.80 6.90 -14.85
C LYS A 239 7.15 7.54 -15.12
N PHE A 240 7.27 8.27 -16.21
CA PHE A 240 8.52 8.95 -16.58
C PHE A 240 8.92 10.03 -15.56
N PHE A 241 7.98 10.91 -15.23
CA PHE A 241 8.27 11.99 -14.27
C PHE A 241 8.38 11.48 -12.82
N THR A 242 7.69 10.42 -12.46
CA THR A 242 7.85 9.79 -11.13
C THR A 242 9.26 9.24 -10.96
N LEU A 243 9.80 8.55 -11.96
CA LEU A 243 11.19 8.09 -11.92
C LEU A 243 12.17 9.23 -11.70
N VAL A 244 12.02 10.33 -12.45
CA VAL A 244 12.89 11.51 -12.34
C VAL A 244 12.71 12.21 -10.98
N LYS A 245 11.47 12.43 -10.55
CA LYS A 245 11.15 13.09 -9.27
C LYS A 245 11.55 12.22 -8.07
N THR A 246 11.30 10.93 -8.11
CA THR A 246 11.71 9.98 -7.05
C THR A 246 13.22 9.94 -6.93
N HIS A 247 13.93 9.89 -8.07
CA HIS A 247 15.39 9.93 -8.06
C HIS A 247 15.93 11.24 -7.45
N LYS A 248 15.39 12.39 -7.87
CA LYS A 248 15.77 13.71 -7.32
C LYS A 248 15.46 13.80 -5.82
N ARG A 249 14.29 13.35 -5.39
CA ARG A 249 13.88 13.35 -3.98
C ARG A 249 14.76 12.45 -3.13
N ASN A 250 15.02 11.22 -3.58
CA ASN A 250 15.88 10.28 -2.87
C ASN A 250 17.33 10.79 -2.78
N ARG A 251 17.82 11.47 -3.83
CA ARG A 251 19.13 12.13 -3.80
C ARG A 251 19.19 13.26 -2.77
N LYS A 252 18.16 14.12 -2.70
CA LYS A 252 18.07 15.20 -1.72
C LYS A 252 18.01 14.66 -0.29
N LEU A 253 17.20 13.64 -0.04
CA LEU A 253 17.10 13.01 1.27
C LEU A 253 18.41 12.32 1.68
N ARG A 254 19.13 11.69 0.74
CA ARG A 254 20.46 11.11 1.03
C ARG A 254 21.48 12.17 1.40
N ALA A 255 21.50 13.32 0.72
CA ALA A 255 22.37 14.43 1.05
C ALA A 255 22.07 14.97 2.47
N GLU A 256 20.79 15.22 2.79
CA GLU A 256 20.38 15.67 4.12
C GLU A 256 20.69 14.68 5.25
N TYR A 257 20.75 13.36 4.94
CA TYR A 257 21.15 12.33 5.91
C TYR A 257 22.68 12.26 6.08
N SER A 258 23.44 12.37 4.96
CA SER A 258 24.90 12.34 4.98
C SER A 258 25.49 13.52 5.75
N ASP A 259 24.94 14.71 5.54
CA ASP A 259 25.42 15.92 6.22
C ASP A 259 25.16 15.92 7.75
N ARG A 260 24.21 15.11 8.22
CA ARG A 260 23.90 14.95 9.65
C ARG A 260 24.69 13.84 10.33
N GLU A 261 25.04 12.76 9.62
CA GLU A 261 25.95 11.73 10.14
C GLU A 261 27.40 12.27 10.28
N ALA A 262 27.76 13.29 9.51
CA ALA A 262 29.04 13.96 9.60
C ALA A 262 29.13 15.02 10.72
N GLN A 263 28.01 15.34 11.38
CA GLN A 263 27.92 16.31 12.48
C GLN A 263 27.74 15.66 13.87
N ILE A 264 27.78 14.32 13.94
CA ILE A 264 27.80 13.54 15.19
C ILE A 264 29.16 12.84 15.32
#